data_cbe5a3829881b403aeb6c513edd7ad25
#
_entry.id   cbe5a3829881b403aeb6c513edd7ad25
#
_cell.length_a   1.000
_cell.length_b   1.000
_cell.length_c   1.000
_cell.angle_alpha   90.00
_cell.angle_beta   90.00
_cell.angle_gamma   90.00
#
_symmetry.space_group_name_H-M   'P 1'
#
loop_
_entity.id
_entity.type
_entity.pdbx_description
1 polymer ?
#
loop_
_entity_poly.entity_id
_entity_poly.type
_entity_poly.pdbx_seq_one_letter_code
_entity_poly.pdbx_strand_id
1 'polypeptide(L)'
;WAIKVPDLRGERGYEEEGFFEYDVKEGEWKRFSLEGVKIAQENYRWGKLNGKQQYFSYNGGMQREESWRAIDPANAYDTVPVYDLKDPTLEIARVVVKNDGIALKHGKWTYYDPREGTVEATEQYVMNKLQTDGGEMIADDDLRPIDISKGKSKSDTAANKTVQKPQAVLEYEKKNSGKKSIKVRDGKKGKLP
;
A
#
# COMPACT_ATOMS: atom_id res chain seq x y z
N TRP A 1 25.43 8.84 7.74
CA TRP A 1 26.21 8.53 6.54
C TRP A 1 26.08 9.67 5.54
N ALA A 2 27.17 9.96 4.82
CA ALA A 2 27.17 10.89 3.69
C ALA A 2 27.76 10.18 2.47
N ILE A 3 27.06 10.26 1.35
CA ILE A 3 27.44 9.62 0.09
C ILE A 3 27.56 10.73 -0.96
N LYS A 4 28.66 10.76 -1.69
CA LYS A 4 28.88 11.69 -2.80
C LYS A 4 28.87 10.95 -4.12
N VAL A 5 27.98 11.35 -5.01
CA VAL A 5 27.87 10.85 -6.38
C VAL A 5 28.40 11.94 -7.32
N PRO A 6 29.46 11.69 -8.09
CA PRO A 6 30.01 12.69 -9.01
C PRO A 6 29.12 12.90 -10.23
N ASP A 7 29.35 14.00 -10.95
CA ASP A 7 28.72 14.21 -12.26
C ASP A 7 29.12 13.08 -13.24
N LEU A 8 28.11 12.53 -13.91
CA LEU A 8 28.24 11.58 -14.98
C LEU A 8 27.68 12.17 -16.28
N ARG A 9 28.05 11.60 -17.45
CA ARG A 9 27.51 12.08 -18.72
C ARG A 9 25.99 12.07 -18.75
N GLY A 10 25.39 13.27 -18.75
CA GLY A 10 23.94 13.47 -18.82
C GLY A 10 23.21 13.48 -17.46
N GLU A 11 23.92 13.20 -16.37
CA GLU A 11 23.33 13.23 -15.01
C GLU A 11 24.17 14.12 -14.10
N ARG A 12 23.50 15.01 -13.36
CA ARG A 12 24.18 15.85 -12.36
C ARG A 12 24.49 15.03 -11.12
N GLY A 13 25.68 15.22 -10.58
CA GLY A 13 26.10 14.64 -9.32
C GLY A 13 25.32 15.23 -8.13
N TYR A 14 25.40 14.57 -7.02
CA TYR A 14 24.75 14.98 -5.77
C TYR A 14 25.49 14.43 -4.56
N GLU A 15 25.19 15.00 -3.42
CA GLU A 15 25.55 14.47 -2.11
C GLU A 15 24.26 14.09 -1.38
N GLU A 16 24.24 12.94 -0.74
CA GLU A 16 23.13 12.52 0.10
C GLU A 16 23.59 12.15 1.50
N GLU A 17 22.79 12.48 2.48
CA GLU A 17 23.03 12.19 3.89
C GLU A 17 21.80 11.55 4.56
N GLY A 18 22.05 10.63 5.48
CA GLY A 18 21.00 9.95 6.22
C GLY A 18 21.54 8.83 7.07
N PHE A 19 20.65 7.96 7.50
CA PHE A 19 20.98 6.86 8.41
C PHE A 19 20.72 5.51 7.74
N PHE A 20 21.65 4.55 7.94
CA PHE A 20 21.48 3.14 7.58
C PHE A 20 21.25 2.31 8.83
N GLU A 21 20.27 1.44 8.77
CA GLU A 21 20.02 0.39 9.74
C GLU A 21 19.98 -0.96 9.03
N TYR A 22 20.76 -1.93 9.48
CA TYR A 22 20.89 -3.25 8.82
C TYR A 22 21.14 -3.16 7.30
N ASP A 23 22.07 -2.29 6.87
CA ASP A 23 22.46 -2.06 5.47
C ASP A 23 21.35 -1.51 4.55
N VAL A 24 20.24 -1.07 5.10
CA VAL A 24 19.16 -0.39 4.36
C VAL A 24 18.97 1.04 4.83
N LYS A 25 18.50 1.92 3.95
CA LYS A 25 18.16 3.30 4.33
C LYS A 25 17.00 3.29 5.32
N GLU A 26 17.14 4.08 6.41
CA GLU A 26 16.12 4.24 7.44
C GLU A 26 15.97 5.71 7.82
N GLY A 27 14.74 6.14 8.15
CA GLY A 27 14.45 7.51 8.55
C GLY A 27 14.60 8.55 7.44
N GLU A 28 14.91 9.78 7.82
CA GLU A 28 15.05 10.91 6.91
C GLU A 28 16.39 10.88 6.17
N TRP A 29 16.33 11.05 4.86
CA TRP A 29 17.44 11.22 3.94
C TRP A 29 17.31 12.54 3.19
N LYS A 30 18.40 13.28 3.12
CA LYS A 30 18.47 14.55 2.37
C LYS A 30 19.46 14.40 1.24
N ARG A 31 19.11 14.96 0.09
CA ARG A 31 19.98 15.02 -1.08
C ARG A 31 20.21 16.47 -1.46
N PHE A 32 21.46 16.79 -1.73
CA PHE A 32 21.91 18.12 -2.11
C PHE A 32 22.60 18.06 -3.48
N SER A 33 22.46 19.11 -4.26
CA SER A 33 23.33 19.30 -5.44
C SER A 33 24.78 19.47 -5.00
N LEU A 34 25.73 19.36 -5.92
CA LEU A 34 27.15 19.60 -5.61
C LEU A 34 27.43 21.07 -5.20
N GLU A 35 26.52 21.98 -5.54
CA GLU A 35 26.51 23.37 -5.11
C GLU A 35 25.88 23.60 -3.72
N GLY A 36 25.41 22.53 -3.05
CA GLY A 36 24.83 22.57 -1.72
C GLY A 36 23.35 22.93 -1.67
N VAL A 37 22.63 22.95 -2.81
CA VAL A 37 21.19 23.18 -2.85
C VAL A 37 20.45 21.89 -2.51
N LYS A 38 19.52 21.92 -1.55
CA LYS A 38 18.68 20.75 -1.23
C LYS A 38 17.77 20.44 -2.43
N ILE A 39 17.88 19.23 -2.98
CA ILE A 39 17.13 18.77 -4.15
C ILE A 39 16.14 17.65 -3.82
N ALA A 40 16.32 16.95 -2.69
CA ALA A 40 15.34 15.98 -2.20
C ALA A 40 15.39 15.85 -0.67
N GLN A 41 14.24 15.51 -0.10
CA GLN A 41 14.11 15.06 1.28
C GLN A 41 13.19 13.86 1.26
N GLU A 42 13.75 12.69 1.59
CA GLU A 42 13.09 11.40 1.45
C GLU A 42 13.02 10.72 2.82
N ASN A 43 11.93 10.02 3.09
CA ASN A 43 11.80 9.22 4.30
C ASN A 43 11.75 7.75 3.92
N TYR A 44 12.51 6.94 4.64
CA TYR A 44 12.65 5.52 4.40
C TYR A 44 12.21 4.72 5.62
N ARG A 45 11.71 3.54 5.37
CA ARG A 45 11.46 2.50 6.35
C ARG A 45 11.73 1.14 5.72
N TRP A 46 12.57 0.32 6.36
CA TRP A 46 13.02 -0.97 5.82
C TRP A 46 13.61 -0.86 4.41
N GLY A 47 14.37 0.20 4.13
CA GLY A 47 14.96 0.48 2.83
C GLY A 47 14.01 0.95 1.74
N LYS A 48 12.74 1.24 2.06
CA LYS A 48 11.69 1.64 1.13
C LYS A 48 11.15 3.01 1.46
N LEU A 49 10.70 3.76 0.45
CA LEU A 49 10.06 5.06 0.66
C LEU A 49 8.84 4.90 1.57
N ASN A 50 8.75 5.73 2.62
CA ASN A 50 7.64 5.71 3.58
C ASN A 50 7.32 7.12 4.07
N GLY A 51 6.04 7.47 4.07
CA GLY A 51 5.59 8.81 4.46
C GLY A 51 5.83 9.85 3.36
N LYS A 52 6.06 11.10 3.78
CA LYS A 52 6.17 12.27 2.91
C LYS A 52 7.56 12.38 2.30
N GLN A 53 7.60 12.62 0.99
CA GLN A 53 8.81 12.89 0.21
C GLN A 53 8.68 14.27 -0.40
N GLN A 54 9.76 15.02 -0.47
CA GLN A 54 9.81 16.36 -1.05
C GLN A 54 10.95 16.44 -2.06
N TYR A 55 10.66 16.95 -3.25
CA TYR A 55 11.62 17.13 -4.31
C TYR A 55 11.67 18.60 -4.73
N PHE A 56 12.88 19.10 -4.94
CA PHE A 56 13.14 20.48 -5.25
C PHE A 56 13.92 20.60 -6.56
N SER A 57 13.76 21.72 -7.24
CA SER A 57 14.61 22.07 -8.37
C SER A 57 16.03 22.43 -7.92
N TYR A 58 16.98 22.43 -8.84
CA TYR A 58 18.34 22.89 -8.54
C TYR A 58 18.43 24.37 -8.16
N ASN A 59 17.34 25.13 -8.33
CA ASN A 59 17.19 26.51 -7.86
C ASN A 59 16.56 26.58 -6.46
N GLY A 60 16.25 25.45 -5.83
CA GLY A 60 15.66 25.37 -4.49
C GLY A 60 14.13 25.46 -4.44
N GLY A 61 13.45 25.73 -5.57
CA GLY A 61 11.99 25.75 -5.61
C GLY A 61 11.40 24.34 -5.50
N MET A 62 10.31 24.19 -4.76
CA MET A 62 9.62 22.92 -4.61
C MET A 62 8.99 22.50 -5.95
N GLN A 63 9.21 21.25 -6.37
CA GLN A 63 8.66 20.67 -7.59
C GLN A 63 7.48 19.75 -7.28
N ARG A 64 7.63 18.90 -6.27
CA ARG A 64 6.57 17.96 -5.91
C ARG A 64 6.72 17.45 -4.49
N GLU A 65 5.60 17.09 -3.94
CA GLU A 65 5.48 16.40 -2.67
C GLU A 65 4.72 15.10 -2.90
N GLU A 66 5.30 13.99 -2.47
CA GLU A 66 4.77 12.66 -2.65
C GLU A 66 4.51 12.00 -1.30
N SER A 67 3.55 11.11 -1.25
CA SER A 67 3.29 10.28 -0.08
C SER A 67 3.35 8.81 -0.45
N TRP A 68 4.14 8.06 0.32
CA TRP A 68 4.41 6.65 0.10
C TRP A 68 4.14 5.83 1.35
N ARG A 69 3.87 4.55 1.16
CA ARG A 69 3.75 3.60 2.26
C ARG A 69 4.64 2.39 2.02
N ALA A 70 5.56 2.16 2.93
CA ALA A 70 6.30 0.90 3.04
C ALA A 70 5.44 -0.11 3.78
N ILE A 71 5.46 -1.36 3.32
CA ILE A 71 4.84 -2.49 4.01
C ILE A 71 5.94 -3.25 4.74
N ASP A 72 5.66 -3.67 5.98
CA ASP A 72 6.58 -4.44 6.81
C ASP A 72 6.97 -5.74 6.08
N PRO A 73 8.27 -5.95 5.79
CA PRO A 73 8.72 -7.14 5.07
C PRO A 73 8.46 -8.46 5.82
N ALA A 74 8.25 -8.40 7.13
CA ALA A 74 7.92 -9.58 7.94
C ALA A 74 6.46 -10.06 7.73
N ASN A 75 5.60 -9.21 7.17
CA ASN A 75 4.19 -9.51 6.97
C ASN A 75 3.88 -9.75 5.49
N ALA A 76 3.18 -10.83 5.17
CA ALA A 76 2.72 -11.11 3.81
C ALA A 76 1.59 -10.17 3.36
N TYR A 77 0.83 -9.61 4.30
CA TYR A 77 -0.28 -8.67 4.07
C TYR A 77 -0.25 -7.56 5.10
N ASP A 78 -0.71 -6.37 4.72
CA ASP A 78 -0.93 -5.22 5.61
C ASP A 78 -2.35 -4.69 5.43
N THR A 79 -2.89 -4.06 6.48
CA THR A 79 -4.22 -3.42 6.44
C THR A 79 -4.03 -1.92 6.54
N VAL A 80 -4.42 -1.20 5.50
CA VAL A 80 -4.18 0.23 5.35
C VAL A 80 -5.49 1.00 5.42
N PRO A 81 -5.60 2.03 6.29
CA PRO A 81 -6.77 2.89 6.34
C PRO A 81 -6.86 3.77 5.09
N VAL A 82 -8.08 3.95 4.61
CA VAL A 82 -8.43 4.87 3.53
C VAL A 82 -9.24 6.01 4.12
N TYR A 83 -8.83 7.23 3.84
CA TYR A 83 -9.46 8.44 4.36
C TYR A 83 -10.31 9.13 3.29
N ASP A 84 -11.31 9.89 3.73
CA ASP A 84 -12.14 10.70 2.85
C ASP A 84 -11.31 11.77 2.15
N LEU A 85 -11.64 12.06 0.87
CA LEU A 85 -10.93 13.09 0.07
C LEU A 85 -11.16 14.51 0.60
N LYS A 86 -12.33 14.75 1.21
CA LYS A 86 -12.73 16.06 1.72
C LYS A 86 -12.36 16.23 3.19
N ASP A 87 -12.40 15.14 3.96
CA ASP A 87 -12.03 15.11 5.37
C ASP A 87 -10.92 14.07 5.62
N PRO A 88 -9.64 14.48 5.62
CA PRO A 88 -8.52 13.57 5.87
C PRO A 88 -8.49 12.94 7.26
N THR A 89 -9.36 13.36 8.17
CA THR A 89 -9.48 12.77 9.52
C THR A 89 -10.49 11.63 9.58
N LEU A 90 -11.38 11.54 8.56
CA LEU A 90 -12.43 10.54 8.48
C LEU A 90 -11.92 9.28 7.75
N GLU A 91 -11.75 8.19 8.49
CA GLU A 91 -11.47 6.88 7.91
C GLU A 91 -12.76 6.28 7.34
N ILE A 92 -12.79 6.03 6.01
CA ILE A 92 -13.96 5.52 5.29
C ILE A 92 -13.88 4.03 4.99
N ALA A 93 -12.68 3.46 4.90
CA ALA A 93 -12.48 2.05 4.60
C ALA A 93 -11.12 1.56 5.08
N ARG A 94 -10.93 0.24 5.10
CA ARG A 94 -9.62 -0.41 5.24
C ARG A 94 -9.39 -1.36 4.09
N VAL A 95 -8.21 -1.30 3.50
CA VAL A 95 -7.80 -2.15 2.37
C VAL A 95 -6.71 -3.10 2.83
N VAL A 96 -6.89 -4.39 2.58
CA VAL A 96 -5.85 -5.40 2.78
C VAL A 96 -4.98 -5.45 1.53
N VAL A 97 -3.67 -5.30 1.70
CA VAL A 97 -2.71 -5.26 0.61
C VAL A 97 -1.68 -6.35 0.78
N LYS A 98 -1.40 -7.05 -0.31
CA LYS A 98 -0.33 -8.02 -0.37
C LYS A 98 1.03 -7.31 -0.41
N ASN A 99 1.99 -7.85 0.32
CA ASN A 99 3.35 -7.33 0.34
C ASN A 99 4.17 -7.88 -0.83
N ASP A 100 4.32 -7.09 -1.88
CA ASP A 100 5.16 -7.41 -3.03
C ASP A 100 6.61 -6.92 -2.89
N GLY A 101 6.98 -6.48 -1.71
CA GLY A 101 8.35 -6.04 -1.42
C GLY A 101 8.68 -4.62 -1.90
N ILE A 102 7.71 -3.84 -2.40
CA ILE A 102 7.88 -2.48 -2.91
C ILE A 102 7.16 -1.46 -2.03
N ALA A 103 7.56 -0.18 -2.10
CA ALA A 103 6.76 0.92 -1.56
C ALA A 103 5.57 1.21 -2.48
N LEU A 104 4.45 1.58 -1.89
CA LEU A 104 3.21 1.86 -2.60
C LEU A 104 2.86 3.35 -2.49
N LYS A 105 2.40 3.96 -3.59
CA LYS A 105 1.86 5.31 -3.56
C LYS A 105 0.63 5.34 -2.67
N HIS A 106 0.63 6.17 -1.63
CA HIS A 106 -0.48 6.25 -0.69
C HIS A 106 -0.57 7.63 -0.06
N GLY A 107 -1.73 8.27 -0.15
CA GLY A 107 -1.95 9.62 0.34
C GLY A 107 -1.87 10.69 -0.77
N LYS A 108 -1.73 11.93 -0.35
CA LYS A 108 -1.77 13.10 -1.24
C LYS A 108 -0.43 13.30 -1.95
N TRP A 109 -0.49 13.56 -3.25
CA TRP A 109 0.60 14.00 -4.10
C TRP A 109 0.30 15.39 -4.61
N THR A 110 1.27 16.29 -4.55
CA THR A 110 1.09 17.69 -4.98
C THR A 110 2.26 18.09 -5.85
N TYR A 111 1.96 18.66 -6.99
CA TYR A 111 2.92 19.18 -7.95
C TYR A 111 2.89 20.70 -7.91
N TYR A 112 4.05 21.32 -8.00
CA TYR A 112 4.24 22.77 -7.86
C TYR A 112 5.02 23.33 -9.04
N ASP A 113 4.72 24.55 -9.45
CA ASP A 113 5.64 25.34 -10.27
C ASP A 113 6.85 25.73 -9.40
N PRO A 114 8.06 25.26 -9.75
CA PRO A 114 9.24 25.52 -8.93
C PRO A 114 9.73 26.98 -8.96
N ARG A 115 9.18 27.83 -9.83
CA ARG A 115 9.51 29.26 -9.91
C ARG A 115 8.56 30.12 -9.07
N GLU A 116 7.28 29.80 -9.16
CA GLU A 116 6.22 30.57 -8.50
C GLU A 116 5.80 29.98 -7.16
N GLY A 117 6.06 28.68 -6.95
CA GLY A 117 5.61 27.93 -5.76
C GLY A 117 4.10 27.66 -5.74
N THR A 118 3.41 27.92 -6.86
CA THR A 118 1.98 27.67 -7.00
C THR A 118 1.71 26.19 -7.21
N VAL A 119 0.55 25.69 -6.73
CA VAL A 119 0.13 24.30 -6.93
C VAL A 119 -0.41 24.15 -8.35
N GLU A 120 0.21 23.29 -9.15
CA GLU A 120 -0.22 22.96 -10.51
C GLU A 120 -1.23 21.82 -10.53
N ALA A 121 -0.99 20.77 -9.72
CA ALA A 121 -1.86 19.60 -9.67
C ALA A 121 -1.84 18.94 -8.30
N THR A 122 -2.91 18.26 -7.98
CA THR A 122 -3.02 17.43 -6.77
C THR A 122 -3.66 16.10 -7.14
N GLU A 123 -3.06 15.02 -6.68
CA GLU A 123 -3.51 13.65 -6.88
C GLU A 123 -3.63 12.97 -5.51
N GLN A 124 -4.61 12.08 -5.37
CA GLN A 124 -4.77 11.25 -4.18
C GLN A 124 -4.61 9.79 -4.56
N TYR A 125 -3.71 9.10 -3.89
CA TYR A 125 -3.45 7.69 -4.14
C TYR A 125 -3.85 6.82 -2.95
N VAL A 126 -4.40 5.67 -3.26
CA VAL A 126 -4.63 4.58 -2.32
C VAL A 126 -3.97 3.33 -2.89
N MET A 127 -2.83 2.95 -2.34
CA MET A 127 -2.08 1.75 -2.70
C MET A 127 -1.86 1.61 -4.22
N ASN A 128 -1.17 2.59 -4.81
CA ASN A 128 -0.88 2.76 -6.24
C ASN A 128 -2.09 3.13 -7.13
N LYS A 129 -3.29 3.18 -6.59
CA LYS A 129 -4.49 3.52 -7.36
C LYS A 129 -4.84 5.00 -7.17
N LEU A 130 -5.08 5.71 -8.26
CA LEU A 130 -5.54 7.08 -8.22
C LEU A 130 -7.01 7.10 -7.74
N GLN A 131 -7.29 7.88 -6.71
CA GLN A 131 -8.63 8.10 -6.20
C GLN A 131 -9.27 9.26 -6.98
N THR A 132 -10.40 8.99 -7.63
CA THR A 132 -11.18 9.99 -8.37
C THR A 132 -12.40 10.43 -7.55
N ASP A 133 -12.88 11.66 -7.78
CA ASP A 133 -13.95 12.32 -7.00
C ASP A 133 -15.32 11.61 -7.04
N GLY A 134 -15.45 10.52 -7.78
CA GLY A 134 -16.67 9.68 -7.84
C GLY A 134 -16.73 8.53 -6.83
N GLY A 135 -15.74 8.36 -5.96
CA GLY A 135 -15.75 7.28 -4.94
C GLY A 135 -15.59 5.86 -5.52
N GLU A 136 -15.51 5.71 -6.84
CA GLU A 136 -15.14 4.44 -7.45
C GLU A 136 -13.62 4.27 -7.41
N MET A 137 -13.16 3.61 -6.36
CA MET A 137 -11.88 2.94 -6.47
C MET A 137 -12.02 1.92 -7.57
N ILE A 138 -11.23 2.06 -8.65
CA ILE A 138 -11.11 1.02 -9.67
C ILE A 138 -10.54 -0.20 -8.93
N ALA A 139 -11.46 -1.03 -8.46
CA ALA A 139 -11.12 -2.24 -7.75
C ALA A 139 -10.54 -3.22 -8.77
N ASP A 140 -9.25 -3.50 -8.68
CA ASP A 140 -8.79 -4.84 -9.03
C ASP A 140 -9.54 -5.80 -8.10
N ASP A 141 -9.96 -6.93 -8.63
CA ASP A 141 -10.80 -7.91 -7.93
C ASP A 141 -10.21 -8.39 -6.58
N ASP A 142 -8.90 -8.12 -6.34
CA ASP A 142 -8.17 -8.50 -5.14
C ASP A 142 -8.20 -7.46 -3.99
N LEU A 143 -8.69 -6.23 -4.24
CA LEU A 143 -8.71 -5.14 -3.26
C LEU A 143 -10.15 -4.68 -2.98
N ARG A 144 -10.91 -5.44 -2.22
CA ARG A 144 -12.25 -5.02 -1.75
C ARG A 144 -12.11 -4.18 -0.49
N PRO A 145 -12.53 -2.90 -0.49
CA PRO A 145 -12.56 -2.11 0.73
C PRO A 145 -13.52 -2.73 1.75
N ILE A 146 -13.07 -2.88 2.98
CA ILE A 146 -13.94 -3.26 4.10
C ILE A 146 -14.59 -1.97 4.60
N ASP A 147 -15.87 -1.79 4.33
CA ASP A 147 -16.66 -0.66 4.80
C ASP A 147 -16.89 -0.80 6.32
N ILE A 148 -16.22 0.05 7.10
CA ILE A 148 -16.34 0.09 8.58
C ILE A 148 -17.49 0.99 9.07
N SER A 149 -18.08 1.83 8.22
CA SER A 149 -19.15 2.75 8.59
C SER A 149 -20.47 2.02 8.88
N LYS A 150 -20.61 0.81 8.36
CA LYS A 150 -21.74 -0.08 8.70
C LYS A 150 -21.38 -0.90 9.95
N GLY A 151 -21.59 -0.31 11.11
CA GLY A 151 -21.61 -1.07 12.37
C GLY A 151 -22.52 -2.28 12.21
N LYS A 152 -22.09 -3.42 12.79
CA LYS A 152 -22.74 -4.73 12.75
C LYS A 152 -24.27 -4.66 12.63
N SER A 153 -24.82 -4.61 11.43
CA SER A 153 -26.18 -5.03 11.17
C SER A 153 -26.14 -6.50 10.81
N LYS A 154 -26.71 -7.30 11.70
CA LYS A 154 -27.08 -8.69 11.39
C LYS A 154 -27.98 -8.65 10.15
N SER A 155 -27.74 -9.54 9.23
CA SER A 155 -28.46 -9.81 8.00
C SER A 155 -28.03 -9.00 6.78
N ASP A 156 -27.06 -9.53 6.07
CA ASP A 156 -27.17 -9.54 4.62
C ASP A 156 -26.83 -10.94 4.13
N THR A 157 -27.89 -11.68 3.93
CA THR A 157 -27.91 -12.81 3.02
C THR A 157 -27.46 -12.27 1.68
N ALA A 158 -26.18 -12.43 1.39
CA ALA A 158 -25.62 -12.20 0.08
C ALA A 158 -26.47 -12.96 -0.92
N ALA A 159 -27.06 -12.26 -1.86
CA ALA A 159 -27.70 -12.86 -3.03
C ALA A 159 -26.67 -13.80 -3.64
N ASN A 160 -26.89 -15.08 -3.42
CA ASN A 160 -26.12 -16.19 -3.92
C ASN A 160 -26.20 -16.11 -5.46
N LYS A 161 -25.21 -15.51 -6.13
CA LYS A 161 -24.88 -15.91 -7.49
C LYS A 161 -24.43 -17.35 -7.37
N THR A 162 -25.37 -18.25 -7.58
CA THR A 162 -25.12 -19.70 -7.69
C THR A 162 -24.09 -19.90 -8.79
N VAL A 163 -22.84 -20.05 -8.39
CA VAL A 163 -21.83 -20.63 -9.23
C VAL A 163 -22.37 -22.02 -9.59
N GLN A 164 -22.73 -22.22 -10.85
CA GLN A 164 -23.21 -23.51 -11.33
C GLN A 164 -22.10 -24.53 -11.10
N LYS A 165 -22.35 -25.45 -10.15
CA LYS A 165 -21.40 -26.53 -9.87
C LYS A 165 -21.14 -27.32 -11.16
N PRO A 166 -19.89 -27.67 -11.46
CA PRO A 166 -19.58 -28.55 -12.61
C PRO A 166 -20.42 -29.82 -12.57
N GLN A 167 -20.87 -30.31 -13.72
CA GLN A 167 -21.71 -31.50 -13.80
C GLN A 167 -21.15 -32.72 -13.05
N ALA A 168 -19.84 -32.92 -13.07
CA ALA A 168 -19.15 -33.98 -12.32
C ALA A 168 -19.37 -33.90 -10.81
N VAL A 169 -19.49 -32.71 -10.24
CA VAL A 169 -19.77 -32.50 -8.79
C VAL A 169 -21.22 -32.81 -8.47
N LEU A 170 -22.15 -32.45 -9.35
CA LEU A 170 -23.56 -32.76 -9.19
C LEU A 170 -23.85 -34.27 -9.27
N GLU A 171 -23.17 -34.98 -10.18
CA GLU A 171 -23.26 -36.42 -10.29
C GLU A 171 -22.66 -37.13 -9.07
N TYR A 172 -21.56 -36.64 -8.54
CA TYR A 172 -20.93 -37.19 -7.33
C TYR A 172 -21.86 -36.98 -6.09
N GLU A 173 -22.43 -35.77 -5.93
CA GLU A 173 -23.37 -35.50 -4.86
C GLU A 173 -24.63 -36.36 -4.96
N LYS A 174 -25.17 -36.57 -6.17
CA LYS A 174 -26.35 -37.39 -6.45
C LYS A 174 -26.08 -38.87 -6.14
N LYS A 175 -24.87 -39.34 -6.42
CA LYS A 175 -24.43 -40.76 -6.20
C LYS A 175 -24.15 -41.06 -4.71
N ASN A 176 -23.88 -40.04 -3.91
CA ASN A 176 -23.51 -40.16 -2.50
C ASN A 176 -24.56 -39.59 -1.52
N SER A 177 -25.68 -39.07 -2.00
CA SER A 177 -26.75 -38.42 -1.20
C SER A 177 -27.51 -39.39 -0.27
N GLY A 178 -27.15 -40.65 -0.19
CA GLY A 178 -27.75 -41.63 0.73
C GLY A 178 -26.77 -42.32 1.68
N LYS A 179 -25.47 -41.98 1.62
CA LYS A 179 -24.46 -42.62 2.48
C LYS A 179 -24.27 -41.83 3.75
N LYS A 180 -24.53 -42.45 4.92
CA LYS A 180 -24.27 -41.89 6.24
C LYS A 180 -22.82 -41.42 6.33
N SER A 181 -22.61 -40.16 6.79
CA SER A 181 -21.29 -39.61 7.05
C SER A 181 -20.52 -40.52 8.03
N ILE A 182 -19.32 -40.91 7.66
CA ILE A 182 -18.41 -41.66 8.55
C ILE A 182 -17.98 -40.69 9.65
N LYS A 183 -18.35 -40.99 10.92
CA LYS A 183 -17.82 -40.26 12.07
C LYS A 183 -16.32 -40.49 12.15
N VAL A 184 -15.53 -39.45 12.00
CA VAL A 184 -14.10 -39.44 12.29
C VAL A 184 -13.95 -39.76 13.78
N ARG A 185 -13.29 -40.87 14.14
CA ARG A 185 -12.97 -41.20 15.53
C ARG A 185 -11.93 -40.18 16.05
N ASP A 186 -12.29 -39.41 17.08
CA ASP A 186 -11.34 -38.64 17.85
C ASP A 186 -10.35 -39.59 18.53
N GLY A 187 -9.08 -39.51 18.13
CA GLY A 187 -8.00 -40.31 18.70
C GLY A 187 -7.72 -39.99 20.16
N LYS A 188 -8.49 -40.54 21.08
CA LYS A 188 -8.10 -40.63 22.49
C LYS A 188 -6.97 -41.66 22.62
N LYS A 189 -5.77 -41.17 22.97
CA LYS A 189 -4.63 -42.01 23.39
C LYS A 189 -5.04 -42.84 24.59
N GLY A 190 -5.15 -44.14 24.40
CA GLY A 190 -5.27 -45.10 25.49
C GLY A 190 -3.97 -45.11 26.33
N LYS A 191 -4.11 -44.98 27.65
CA LYS A 191 -3.05 -45.32 28.59
C LYS A 191 -2.82 -46.82 28.51
N LEU A 192 -1.58 -47.20 28.28
CA LEU A 192 -1.09 -48.59 28.47
C LEU A 192 -0.89 -48.86 29.96
N PRO A 193 -1.06 -50.12 30.38
CA PRO A 193 -0.92 -50.51 31.77
C PRO A 193 0.51 -50.45 32.29
#